data_198731e7da08f20083122eb516a62ddc
#
_entry.id   198731e7da08f20083122eb516a62ddc
#
_cell.length_a   1.000
_cell.length_b   1.000
_cell.length_c   1.000
_cell.angle_alpha   90.00
_cell.angle_beta   90.00
_cell.angle_gamma   90.00
#
_symmetry.space_group_name_H-M   'P 1'
#
loop_
_entity.id
_entity.type
_entity.pdbx_description
1 polymer ?
#
loop_
_entity_poly.entity_id
_entity_poly.type
_entity_poly.pdbx_seq_one_letter_code
_entity_poly.pdbx_strand_id
1 'polypeptide(L)'
;MAQFILSPEAQNSLKSIRAYSIKSFGTKRTKTYLLSIRERFNELAENPLHGILREDLNVGYYSNFVGSHTIYYRVNNTHIDIIDV
;
A
#
# COMPACT_ATOMS: atom_id res chain seq x y z
N MET A 1 4.69 -11.34 -14.39
CA MET A 1 5.63 -10.59 -13.58
C MET A 1 4.89 -9.53 -12.79
N ALA A 2 5.20 -9.45 -11.50
CA ALA A 2 4.42 -8.63 -10.59
C ALA A 2 5.11 -7.29 -10.34
N GLN A 3 4.38 -6.22 -10.55
CA GLN A 3 4.88 -4.87 -10.32
C GLN A 3 3.82 -4.01 -9.67
N PHE A 4 4.26 -3.02 -8.89
CA PHE A 4 3.38 -1.98 -8.37
C PHE A 4 3.97 -0.61 -8.66
N ILE A 5 3.09 0.36 -8.83
CA ILE A 5 3.47 1.76 -9.04
C ILE A 5 2.78 2.59 -7.96
N LEU A 6 3.54 3.45 -7.31
CA LEU A 6 3.00 4.33 -6.27
C LEU A 6 2.49 5.63 -6.90
N SER A 7 1.26 6.00 -6.58
CA SER A 7 0.74 7.30 -6.94
C SER A 7 1.45 8.41 -6.14
N PRO A 8 1.37 9.68 -6.57
CA PRO A 8 1.89 10.78 -5.76
C PRO A 8 1.26 10.84 -4.37
N GLU A 9 -0.04 10.57 -4.27
CA GLU A 9 -0.75 10.52 -2.99
C GLU A 9 -0.20 9.42 -2.09
N ALA A 10 0.02 8.23 -2.64
CA ALA A 10 0.60 7.13 -1.87
C ALA A 10 2.00 7.45 -1.39
N GLN A 11 2.82 8.10 -2.22
CA GLN A 11 4.16 8.52 -1.83
C GLN A 11 4.10 9.52 -0.67
N ASN A 12 3.20 10.49 -0.74
CA ASN A 12 3.02 11.48 0.33
C ASN A 12 2.53 10.81 1.62
N SER A 13 1.59 9.89 1.52
CA SER A 13 1.07 9.16 2.67
C SER A 13 2.18 8.36 3.35
N LEU A 14 3.03 7.69 2.58
CA LEU A 14 4.15 6.94 3.13
C LEU A 14 5.16 7.85 3.84
N LYS A 15 5.41 9.05 3.31
CA LYS A 15 6.26 10.02 3.99
C LYS A 15 5.67 10.45 5.33
N SER A 16 4.36 10.68 5.37
CA SER A 16 3.65 11.05 6.60
C SER A 16 3.67 9.92 7.62
N ILE A 17 3.44 8.70 7.18
CA ILE A 17 3.51 7.52 8.04
C ILE A 17 4.91 7.39 8.64
N ARG A 18 5.95 7.58 7.81
CA ARG A 18 7.33 7.50 8.27
C ARG A 18 7.62 8.56 9.34
N ALA A 19 7.26 9.81 9.08
CA ALA A 19 7.51 10.91 10.00
C ALA A 19 6.80 10.68 11.34
N TYR A 20 5.53 10.31 11.30
CA TYR A 20 4.74 10.02 12.50
C TYR A 20 5.33 8.83 13.28
N SER A 21 5.68 7.76 12.56
CA SER A 21 6.17 6.53 13.18
C SER A 21 7.52 6.72 13.85
N ILE A 22 8.42 7.48 13.22
CA ILE A 22 9.72 7.80 13.83
C ILE A 22 9.52 8.55 15.14
N LYS A 23 8.63 9.53 15.12
CA LYS A 23 8.34 10.35 16.29
C LYS A 23 7.72 9.52 17.43
N SER A 24 6.84 8.58 17.08
CA SER A 24 6.10 7.79 18.07
C SER A 24 6.81 6.52 18.52
N PHE A 25 7.57 5.87 17.63
CA PHE A 25 8.11 4.52 17.87
C PHE A 25 9.61 4.41 17.62
N GLY A 26 10.25 5.45 17.08
CA GLY A 26 11.67 5.45 16.77
C GLY A 26 11.99 4.89 15.41
N THR A 27 13.26 5.06 15.00
CA THR A 27 13.72 4.74 13.65
C THR A 27 13.68 3.24 13.34
N LYS A 28 14.09 2.40 14.27
CA LYS A 28 14.18 0.96 14.04
C LYS A 28 12.81 0.33 13.77
N ARG A 29 11.82 0.64 14.61
CA ARG A 29 10.46 0.11 14.45
C ARG A 29 9.80 0.64 13.20
N THR A 30 10.05 1.90 12.87
CA THR A 30 9.55 2.52 11.66
C THR A 30 10.07 1.82 10.42
N LYS A 31 11.37 1.53 10.38
CA LYS A 31 11.99 0.83 9.25
C LYS A 31 11.35 -0.55 9.06
N THR A 32 11.17 -1.30 10.13
CA THR A 32 10.53 -2.61 10.07
C THR A 32 9.09 -2.51 9.56
N TYR A 33 8.35 -1.52 10.03
CA TYR A 33 6.97 -1.33 9.61
C TYR A 33 6.86 -0.95 8.13
N LEU A 34 7.70 -0.03 7.66
CA LEU A 34 7.71 0.37 6.25
C LEU A 34 8.10 -0.79 5.33
N LEU A 35 9.02 -1.64 5.77
CA LEU A 35 9.37 -2.86 5.02
C LEU A 35 8.17 -3.80 4.92
N SER A 36 7.39 -3.95 5.98
CA SER A 36 6.20 -4.81 5.95
C SER A 36 5.15 -4.27 4.99
N ILE A 37 5.00 -2.95 4.90
CA ILE A 37 4.10 -2.33 3.92
C ILE A 37 4.59 -2.62 2.50
N ARG A 38 5.88 -2.46 2.24
CA ARG A 38 6.45 -2.73 0.92
C ARG A 38 6.30 -4.19 0.52
N GLU A 39 6.51 -5.10 1.45
CA GLU A 39 6.31 -6.52 1.19
C GLU A 39 4.85 -6.82 0.84
N ARG A 40 3.91 -6.14 1.48
CA ARG A 40 2.49 -6.29 1.15
C ARG A 40 2.21 -5.77 -0.26
N PHE A 41 2.82 -4.66 -0.68
CA PHE A 41 2.68 -4.19 -2.07
C PHE A 41 3.12 -5.26 -3.05
N ASN A 42 4.24 -5.92 -2.80
CA ASN A 42 4.74 -7.00 -3.67
C ASN A 42 3.78 -8.19 -3.68
N GLU A 43 3.26 -8.58 -2.53
CA GLU A 43 2.29 -9.68 -2.45
C GLU A 43 1.02 -9.36 -3.23
N LEU A 44 0.51 -8.14 -3.11
CA LEU A 44 -0.69 -7.71 -3.84
C LEU A 44 -0.43 -7.61 -5.33
N ALA A 45 0.79 -7.23 -5.74
CA ALA A 45 1.17 -7.20 -7.15
C ALA A 45 1.18 -8.62 -7.74
N GLU A 46 1.60 -9.62 -6.97
CA GLU A 46 1.59 -11.01 -7.40
C GLU A 46 0.21 -11.64 -7.36
N ASN A 47 -0.63 -11.23 -6.43
CA ASN A 47 -1.99 -11.75 -6.23
C ASN A 47 -2.98 -10.59 -6.13
N PRO A 48 -3.24 -9.89 -7.26
CA PRO A 48 -4.02 -8.64 -7.21
C PRO A 48 -5.45 -8.80 -6.69
N LEU A 49 -6.02 -9.98 -6.84
CA LEU A 49 -7.40 -10.23 -6.40
C LEU A 49 -7.50 -10.66 -4.94
N HIS A 50 -6.38 -10.67 -4.22
CA HIS A 50 -6.35 -11.06 -2.82
C HIS A 50 -7.03 -10.02 -1.91
N GLY A 51 -7.08 -8.76 -2.33
CA GLY A 51 -7.75 -7.71 -1.57
C GLY A 51 -9.27 -7.78 -1.67
N ILE A 52 -9.92 -6.86 -0.99
CA ILE A 52 -11.37 -6.72 -1.00
C ILE A 52 -11.76 -5.78 -2.14
N LEU A 53 -12.65 -6.24 -3.03
CA LEU A 53 -13.15 -5.41 -4.12
C LEU A 53 -13.94 -4.22 -3.55
N ARG A 54 -13.61 -3.02 -4.00
CA ARG A 54 -14.17 -1.77 -3.50
C ARG A 54 -14.82 -0.98 -4.63
N GLU A 55 -15.91 -1.50 -5.18
CA GLU A 55 -16.66 -0.81 -6.22
C GLU A 55 -17.36 0.45 -5.71
N ASP A 56 -17.52 0.57 -4.40
CA ASP A 56 -18.00 1.79 -3.75
C ASP A 56 -17.05 2.97 -3.98
N LEU A 57 -15.75 2.72 -4.22
CA LEU A 57 -14.78 3.76 -4.53
C LEU A 57 -14.69 4.02 -6.02
N ASN A 58 -14.53 2.98 -6.82
CA ASN A 58 -14.53 3.04 -8.27
C ASN A 58 -14.40 1.61 -8.84
N VAL A 59 -14.61 1.45 -10.14
CA VAL A 59 -14.46 0.17 -10.82
C VAL A 59 -13.00 -0.27 -10.78
N GLY A 60 -12.76 -1.52 -10.41
CA GLY A 60 -11.43 -2.11 -10.37
C GLY A 60 -10.59 -1.73 -9.16
N TYR A 61 -11.17 -1.05 -8.18
CA TYR A 61 -10.48 -0.68 -6.95
C TYR A 61 -10.60 -1.78 -5.90
N TYR A 62 -9.52 -1.97 -5.16
CA TYR A 62 -9.42 -2.96 -4.10
C TYR A 62 -8.80 -2.34 -2.86
N SER A 63 -9.00 -2.95 -1.72
CA SER A 63 -8.34 -2.56 -0.48
C SER A 63 -7.78 -3.78 0.24
N ASN A 64 -6.74 -3.57 1.02
CA ASN A 64 -6.14 -4.61 1.85
C ASN A 64 -5.52 -3.95 3.08
N PHE A 65 -5.64 -4.61 4.21
CA PHE A 65 -5.11 -4.08 5.46
C PHE A 65 -3.65 -4.49 5.65
N VAL A 66 -2.86 -3.57 6.20
CA VAL A 66 -1.49 -3.85 6.64
C VAL A 66 -1.25 -3.08 7.94
N GLY A 67 -1.06 -3.79 9.04
CA GLY A 67 -0.95 -3.15 10.35
C GLY A 67 -2.18 -2.31 10.65
N SER A 68 -1.97 -1.04 10.98
CA SER A 68 -3.05 -0.10 11.27
C SER A 68 -3.44 0.75 10.05
N HIS A 69 -2.97 0.39 8.87
CA HIS A 69 -3.24 1.15 7.64
C HIS A 69 -4.00 0.30 6.64
N THR A 70 -4.64 0.97 5.68
CA THR A 70 -5.34 0.32 4.57
C THR A 70 -4.69 0.73 3.27
N ILE A 71 -4.32 -0.26 2.46
CA ILE A 71 -3.79 -0.02 1.12
C ILE A 71 -4.96 0.00 0.15
N TYR A 72 -5.07 1.07 -0.64
CA TYR A 72 -6.03 1.17 -1.74
C TYR A 72 -5.28 1.04 -3.04
N TYR A 73 -5.70 0.12 -3.89
CA TYR A 73 -5.00 -0.12 -5.15
C TYR A 73 -5.99 -0.44 -6.26
N ARG A 74 -5.53 -0.25 -7.49
CA ARG A 74 -6.28 -0.55 -8.70
C ARG A 74 -5.50 -1.56 -9.53
N VAL A 75 -6.21 -2.56 -10.06
CA VAL A 75 -5.58 -3.63 -10.86
C VAL A 75 -5.54 -3.21 -12.32
N ASN A 76 -4.36 -3.31 -12.93
CA ASN A 76 -4.14 -3.09 -14.35
C ASN A 76 -3.63 -4.39 -14.99
N ASN A 77 -3.46 -4.39 -16.32
CA ASN A 77 -3.04 -5.58 -17.04
C ASN A 77 -1.63 -6.04 -16.70
N THR A 78 -0.72 -5.10 -16.43
CA THR A 78 0.72 -5.39 -16.23
C THR A 78 1.21 -5.09 -14.82
N HIS A 79 0.42 -4.38 -14.03
CA HIS A 79 0.83 -3.93 -12.71
C HIS A 79 -0.39 -3.56 -11.88
N ILE A 80 -0.17 -3.23 -10.61
CA ILE A 80 -1.19 -2.57 -9.80
C ILE A 80 -0.74 -1.15 -9.51
N ASP A 81 -1.68 -0.24 -9.43
CA ASP A 81 -1.44 1.13 -8.98
C ASP A 81 -1.79 1.21 -7.50
N ILE A 82 -0.83 1.58 -6.67
CA ILE A 82 -1.11 1.87 -5.26
C ILE A 82 -1.64 3.29 -5.21
N ILE A 83 -2.94 3.42 -4.97
CA ILE A 83 -3.63 4.70 -5.02
C ILE A 83 -3.35 5.51 -3.75
N ASP A 84 -3.43 4.85 -2.59
CA ASP A 84 -3.16 5.48 -1.31
C ASP A 84 -2.91 4.41 -0.24
N VAL A 85 -2.43 4.86 0.90
CA VAL A 85 -2.17 3.99 2.05
C VAL A 85 -2.72 4.61 3.32
#